data_f90a0786a45bf5f384d432b7b6c582de
#
_entry.id   f90a0786a45bf5f384d432b7b6c582de
#
_cell.length_a   1.000
_cell.length_b   1.000
_cell.length_c   1.000
_cell.angle_alpha   90.00
_cell.angle_beta   90.00
_cell.angle_gamma   90.00
#
_symmetry.space_group_name_H-M   'P 1'
#
loop_
_entity.id
_entity.type
_entity.pdbx_description
1 polymer ?
#
loop_
_entity_poly.entity_id
_entity_poly.type
_entity_poly.pdbx_seq_one_letter_code
_entity_poly.pdbx_strand_id
1 'polypeptide(L)'
;MKKLRKITFYIVFLSFGLIFLNCRNTREVAYEEIGITKPLAIDTLFELYLKKYRNFVDTNSDTTLFPRYYADGKSHLVTSEDWTSGFFPGILWYLYEYSGDEKMLKNAISWTNSLLDQQLNTSSHDIGFIINSSFGHGYRLTNNESYKRVMNTAANSLASRYDTNIGCIKSLDSFDSYVFPVLIDNMVNLEILYKARRWNDEDRFYNIANEHALKTMEMHFKSDFSSFQVVDYNADTYKPTFKGTFQGYADSSSWSRGQAWGLYGFVLAYRETKDRVYLDQSVRVANYILGDKNFLTECIPYWDFKAPDIPNTYHDASAAAIMASAFIELSSYPEVDRPEQYLSVAENIIRSLVAKDYIAEENECENFVLKHSVGNKPAGTEVDVSLIYGDYYFLEALLKYKNTIKYSMYENE
;
A
#
# COMPACT_ATOMS: atom_id res chain seq x y z
N MET A 1 -69.48 -18.40 1.25
CA MET A 1 -68.55 -17.37 1.70
C MET A 1 -67.21 -17.93 2.19
N LYS A 2 -66.78 -19.15 1.89
CA LYS A 2 -65.50 -19.74 2.34
C LYS A 2 -64.45 -19.97 1.21
N LYS A 3 -64.78 -19.64 -0.05
CA LYS A 3 -63.84 -19.79 -1.20
C LYS A 3 -63.13 -18.51 -1.67
N LEU A 4 -63.60 -17.31 -1.24
CA LEU A 4 -62.94 -16.06 -1.66
C LEU A 4 -61.78 -15.62 -0.75
N ARG A 5 -61.63 -16.18 0.46
CA ARG A 5 -60.52 -15.80 1.38
C ARG A 5 -59.17 -16.48 1.09
N LYS A 6 -59.16 -17.55 0.29
CA LYS A 6 -57.90 -18.27 -0.04
C LYS A 6 -57.16 -17.72 -1.25
N ILE A 7 -57.80 -16.96 -2.11
CA ILE A 7 -57.17 -16.40 -3.34
C ILE A 7 -56.44 -15.09 -3.03
N THR A 8 -56.90 -14.30 -2.06
CA THR A 8 -56.27 -13.02 -1.68
C THR A 8 -54.96 -13.23 -0.92
N PHE A 9 -54.77 -14.37 -0.25
CA PHE A 9 -53.50 -14.64 0.48
C PHE A 9 -52.36 -15.12 -0.43
N TYR A 10 -52.63 -15.70 -1.58
CA TYR A 10 -51.64 -16.13 -2.53
C TYR A 10 -51.11 -14.99 -3.41
N ILE A 11 -51.88 -13.93 -3.65
CA ILE A 11 -51.45 -12.78 -4.47
C ILE A 11 -50.55 -11.85 -3.67
N VAL A 12 -50.72 -11.74 -2.35
CA VAL A 12 -49.85 -10.93 -1.49
C VAL A 12 -48.45 -11.57 -1.28
N PHE A 13 -48.37 -12.93 -1.28
CA PHE A 13 -47.09 -13.63 -1.17
C PHE A 13 -46.27 -13.62 -2.46
N LEU A 14 -46.92 -13.55 -3.63
CA LEU A 14 -46.22 -13.44 -4.93
C LEU A 14 -45.70 -12.03 -5.20
N SER A 15 -46.36 -11.00 -4.68
CA SER A 15 -45.87 -9.62 -4.83
C SER A 15 -44.70 -9.28 -3.88
N PHE A 16 -44.61 -9.92 -2.71
CA PHE A 16 -43.46 -9.76 -1.82
C PHE A 16 -42.22 -10.56 -2.27
N GLY A 17 -42.38 -11.67 -2.94
CA GLY A 17 -41.29 -12.46 -3.52
C GLY A 17 -40.63 -11.79 -4.72
N LEU A 18 -41.38 -11.02 -5.51
CA LEU A 18 -40.86 -10.28 -6.68
C LEU A 18 -40.11 -9.01 -6.30
N ILE A 19 -40.42 -8.38 -5.15
CA ILE A 19 -39.69 -7.19 -4.66
C ILE A 19 -38.31 -7.57 -4.08
N PHE A 20 -38.18 -8.78 -3.48
CA PHE A 20 -36.87 -9.26 -2.99
C PHE A 20 -35.95 -9.78 -4.11
N LEU A 21 -36.49 -10.26 -5.23
CA LEU A 21 -35.70 -10.67 -6.41
C LEU A 21 -35.15 -9.48 -7.21
N ASN A 22 -35.87 -8.35 -7.25
CA ASN A 22 -35.39 -7.14 -7.93
C ASN A 22 -34.29 -6.36 -7.14
N CYS A 23 -34.23 -6.48 -5.81
CA CYS A 23 -33.16 -5.88 -5.03
C CYS A 23 -31.85 -6.69 -5.07
N ARG A 24 -31.86 -7.97 -5.44
CA ARG A 24 -30.66 -8.78 -5.65
C ARG A 24 -29.99 -8.50 -7.00
N ASN A 25 -30.78 -8.31 -8.05
CA ASN A 25 -30.26 -8.12 -9.41
C ASN A 25 -29.67 -6.74 -9.68
N THR A 26 -30.01 -5.69 -8.95
CA THR A 26 -29.48 -4.35 -9.22
C THR A 26 -28.08 -4.13 -8.63
N ARG A 27 -27.59 -4.95 -7.72
CA ARG A 27 -26.21 -4.93 -7.25
C ARG A 27 -25.28 -5.90 -8.02
N GLU A 28 -25.80 -7.02 -8.50
CA GLU A 28 -25.06 -7.95 -9.36
C GLU A 28 -24.89 -7.39 -10.78
N VAL A 29 -25.86 -6.67 -11.33
CA VAL A 29 -25.80 -6.06 -12.67
C VAL A 29 -24.74 -4.93 -12.76
N ALA A 30 -24.41 -4.26 -11.67
CA ALA A 30 -23.33 -3.25 -11.67
C ALA A 30 -21.93 -3.86 -11.79
N TYR A 31 -21.74 -5.14 -11.52
CA TYR A 31 -20.46 -5.85 -11.67
C TYR A 31 -20.37 -6.66 -12.98
N GLU A 32 -21.49 -7.02 -13.61
CA GLU A 32 -21.52 -7.74 -14.89
C GLU A 32 -21.37 -6.83 -16.13
N GLU A 33 -21.61 -5.52 -16.00
CA GLU A 33 -21.48 -4.57 -17.13
C GLU A 33 -20.05 -4.11 -17.42
N ILE A 34 -19.06 -4.41 -16.56
CA ILE A 34 -17.64 -4.28 -16.92
C ILE A 34 -17.20 -5.62 -17.53
N GLY A 35 -17.65 -5.89 -18.74
CA GLY A 35 -17.37 -7.12 -19.49
C GLY A 35 -15.91 -7.29 -19.87
N ILE A 36 -15.03 -7.64 -18.92
CA ILE A 36 -13.64 -7.98 -19.19
C ILE A 36 -13.42 -9.46 -18.89
N THR A 37 -13.67 -10.27 -19.92
CA THR A 37 -13.40 -11.73 -19.93
C THR A 37 -11.96 -12.09 -20.30
N LYS A 38 -11.08 -11.10 -20.53
CA LYS A 38 -9.69 -11.39 -20.96
C LYS A 38 -8.77 -11.53 -19.74
N PRO A 39 -8.01 -12.63 -19.62
CA PRO A 39 -7.03 -12.79 -18.54
C PRO A 39 -6.03 -11.63 -18.50
N LEU A 40 -5.61 -11.23 -17.30
CA LEU A 40 -4.55 -10.25 -17.14
C LEU A 40 -3.22 -10.81 -17.67
N ALA A 41 -2.58 -10.05 -18.57
CA ALA A 41 -1.30 -10.44 -19.16
C ALA A 41 -0.13 -10.11 -18.21
N ILE A 42 -0.14 -10.71 -17.01
CA ILE A 42 0.83 -10.40 -15.94
C ILE A 42 2.26 -10.66 -16.40
N ASP A 43 2.49 -11.75 -17.11
CA ASP A 43 3.83 -12.10 -17.60
C ASP A 43 4.37 -11.04 -18.59
N THR A 44 3.50 -10.47 -19.44
CA THR A 44 3.88 -9.36 -20.33
C THR A 44 4.30 -8.10 -19.55
N LEU A 45 3.64 -7.82 -18.42
CA LEU A 45 4.02 -6.70 -17.57
C LEU A 45 5.38 -6.93 -16.93
N PHE A 46 5.64 -8.13 -16.41
CA PHE A 46 6.97 -8.47 -15.86
C PHE A 46 8.07 -8.38 -16.92
N GLU A 47 7.81 -8.79 -18.17
CA GLU A 47 8.77 -8.63 -19.27
C GLU A 47 9.05 -7.14 -19.56
N LEU A 48 8.03 -6.29 -19.53
CA LEU A 48 8.19 -4.83 -19.67
C LEU A 48 9.08 -4.28 -18.55
N TYR A 49 8.79 -4.62 -17.29
CA TYR A 49 9.61 -4.23 -16.15
C TYR A 49 11.06 -4.71 -16.30
N LEU A 50 11.27 -6.00 -16.61
CA LEU A 50 12.60 -6.56 -16.81
C LEU A 50 13.38 -5.81 -17.88
N LYS A 51 12.74 -5.50 -19.01
CA LYS A 51 13.38 -4.78 -20.10
C LYS A 51 13.80 -3.37 -19.68
N LYS A 52 12.90 -2.61 -19.06
CA LYS A 52 13.18 -1.24 -18.61
C LYS A 52 14.25 -1.20 -17.53
N TYR A 53 14.18 -2.08 -16.53
CA TYR A 53 15.13 -2.12 -15.43
C TYR A 53 16.51 -2.66 -15.85
N ARG A 54 16.58 -3.64 -16.79
CA ARG A 54 17.84 -4.06 -17.40
C ARG A 54 18.53 -2.88 -18.11
N ASN A 55 17.78 -2.12 -18.90
CA ASN A 55 18.28 -0.94 -19.58
C ASN A 55 18.82 0.11 -18.59
N PHE A 56 18.06 0.37 -17.53
CA PHE A 56 18.46 1.37 -16.52
C PHE A 56 19.76 0.97 -15.83
N VAL A 57 19.90 -0.27 -15.34
CA VAL A 57 21.12 -0.72 -14.66
C VAL A 57 22.32 -0.88 -15.61
N ASP A 58 22.11 -0.96 -16.92
CA ASP A 58 23.19 -0.94 -17.91
C ASP A 58 23.76 0.45 -18.16
N THR A 59 22.91 1.47 -18.03
CA THR A 59 23.28 2.86 -18.29
C THR A 59 23.65 3.62 -17.03
N ASN A 60 23.29 3.10 -15.85
CA ASN A 60 23.55 3.73 -14.56
C ASN A 60 24.33 2.78 -13.65
N SER A 61 25.61 3.09 -13.45
CA SER A 61 26.52 2.26 -12.63
C SER A 61 26.76 2.79 -11.22
N ASP A 62 26.31 4.00 -10.92
CA ASP A 62 26.45 4.60 -9.58
C ASP A 62 25.35 4.08 -8.65
N THR A 63 25.70 3.10 -7.84
CA THR A 63 24.77 2.46 -6.90
C THR A 63 24.46 3.31 -5.67
N THR A 64 25.06 4.49 -5.52
CA THR A 64 24.76 5.45 -4.44
C THR A 64 23.59 6.38 -4.76
N LEU A 65 23.11 6.35 -6.00
CA LEU A 65 21.97 7.13 -6.48
C LEU A 65 20.77 6.23 -6.80
N PHE A 66 19.61 6.65 -6.36
CA PHE A 66 18.38 5.87 -6.43
C PHE A 66 17.30 6.65 -7.20
N PRO A 67 16.61 6.05 -8.20
CA PRO A 67 15.50 6.68 -8.86
C PRO A 67 14.37 6.97 -7.86
N ARG A 68 13.84 8.20 -7.87
CA ARG A 68 12.70 8.59 -7.03
C ARG A 68 11.44 8.84 -7.87
N TYR A 69 11.55 9.67 -8.90
CA TYR A 69 10.43 9.96 -9.80
C TYR A 69 10.93 10.32 -11.21
N TYR A 70 10.04 10.23 -12.19
CA TYR A 70 10.31 10.66 -13.55
C TYR A 70 9.44 11.86 -13.89
N ALA A 71 10.06 12.94 -14.30
CA ALA A 71 9.41 14.16 -14.77
C ALA A 71 10.36 14.91 -15.72
N ASP A 72 9.82 15.79 -16.53
CA ASP A 72 10.59 16.66 -17.45
C ASP A 72 11.58 15.90 -18.34
N GLY A 73 11.19 14.69 -18.75
CA GLY A 73 11.99 13.87 -19.68
C GLY A 73 13.17 13.13 -19.05
N LYS A 74 13.27 13.04 -17.73
CA LYS A 74 14.38 12.38 -17.01
C LYS A 74 13.97 11.80 -15.66
N SER A 75 14.73 10.80 -15.21
CA SER A 75 14.68 10.31 -13.83
C SER A 75 15.36 11.28 -12.88
N HIS A 76 14.67 11.62 -11.79
CA HIS A 76 15.24 12.36 -10.67
C HIS A 76 15.76 11.35 -9.64
N LEU A 77 17.07 11.46 -9.37
CA LEU A 77 17.78 10.55 -8.49
C LEU A 77 18.01 11.20 -7.12
N VAL A 78 18.03 10.36 -6.09
CA VAL A 78 18.26 10.75 -4.69
C VAL A 78 19.37 9.89 -4.07
N THR A 79 19.88 10.33 -2.92
CA THR A 79 20.85 9.59 -2.13
C THR A 79 20.18 8.60 -1.17
N SER A 80 20.98 7.85 -0.42
CA SER A 80 20.51 6.81 0.50
C SER A 80 19.62 7.32 1.62
N GLU A 81 19.72 8.60 1.99
CA GLU A 81 18.94 9.22 3.07
C GLU A 81 17.49 9.49 2.70
N ASP A 82 17.16 9.48 1.41
CA ASP A 82 15.77 9.67 0.95
C ASP A 82 14.93 8.45 1.30
N TRP A 83 13.74 8.68 1.82
CA TRP A 83 12.82 7.64 2.25
C TRP A 83 12.44 6.64 1.15
N THR A 84 12.58 7.06 -0.11
CA THR A 84 12.26 6.21 -1.27
C THR A 84 13.41 5.31 -1.72
N SER A 85 14.63 5.49 -1.20
CA SER A 85 15.83 4.82 -1.67
C SER A 85 15.77 3.29 -1.62
N GLY A 86 15.01 2.72 -0.69
CA GLY A 86 14.83 1.27 -0.57
C GLY A 86 13.99 0.61 -1.65
N PHE A 87 13.12 1.36 -2.33
CA PHE A 87 12.17 0.76 -3.29
C PHE A 87 12.84 0.32 -4.59
N PHE A 88 13.83 1.06 -5.09
CA PHE A 88 14.53 0.66 -6.30
C PHE A 88 15.22 -0.71 -6.15
N PRO A 89 16.09 -0.98 -5.16
CA PRO A 89 16.60 -2.32 -4.96
C PRO A 89 15.49 -3.34 -4.66
N GLY A 90 14.40 -2.92 -3.99
CA GLY A 90 13.21 -3.77 -3.78
C GLY A 90 12.57 -4.26 -5.06
N ILE A 91 12.45 -3.40 -6.08
CA ILE A 91 11.98 -3.78 -7.42
C ILE A 91 12.96 -4.78 -8.06
N LEU A 92 14.26 -4.55 -7.96
CA LEU A 92 15.24 -5.49 -8.51
C LEU A 92 15.15 -6.88 -7.86
N TRP A 93 14.86 -6.94 -6.55
CA TRP A 93 14.60 -8.19 -5.84
C TRP A 93 13.32 -8.87 -6.32
N TYR A 94 12.22 -8.15 -6.55
CA TYR A 94 10.99 -8.71 -7.12
C TYR A 94 11.19 -9.24 -8.53
N LEU A 95 11.95 -8.52 -9.36
CA LEU A 95 12.27 -8.96 -10.72
C LEU A 95 13.15 -10.21 -10.72
N TYR A 96 14.10 -10.33 -9.79
CA TYR A 96 14.85 -11.57 -9.58
C TYR A 96 13.96 -12.71 -9.12
N GLU A 97 13.08 -12.48 -8.15
CA GLU A 97 12.14 -13.50 -7.64
C GLU A 97 11.25 -14.06 -8.76
N TYR A 98 10.78 -13.18 -9.65
CA TYR A 98 9.94 -13.58 -10.76
C TYR A 98 10.70 -14.36 -11.84
N SER A 99 11.89 -13.90 -12.23
CA SER A 99 12.57 -14.32 -13.44
C SER A 99 13.76 -15.25 -13.24
N GLY A 100 14.37 -15.23 -12.02
CA GLY A 100 15.67 -15.88 -11.79
C GLY A 100 16.85 -15.17 -12.49
N ASP A 101 16.69 -13.93 -12.95
CA ASP A 101 17.71 -13.20 -13.71
C ASP A 101 18.89 -12.81 -12.83
N GLU A 102 20.06 -13.41 -13.11
CA GLU A 102 21.31 -13.16 -12.39
C GLU A 102 21.79 -11.69 -12.46
N LYS A 103 21.41 -10.95 -13.52
CA LYS A 103 21.70 -9.54 -13.61
C LYS A 103 20.88 -8.75 -12.61
N MET A 104 19.58 -9.08 -12.47
CA MET A 104 18.73 -8.47 -11.44
C MET A 104 19.25 -8.78 -10.05
N LEU A 105 19.64 -10.03 -9.77
CA LEU A 105 20.26 -10.43 -8.50
C LEU A 105 21.49 -9.60 -8.17
N LYS A 106 22.45 -9.53 -9.11
CA LYS A 106 23.70 -8.80 -8.90
C LYS A 106 23.45 -7.32 -8.59
N ASN A 107 22.54 -6.69 -9.33
CA ASN A 107 22.24 -5.27 -9.13
C ASN A 107 21.42 -5.05 -7.85
N ALA A 108 20.47 -5.92 -7.54
CA ALA A 108 19.73 -5.88 -6.27
C ALA A 108 20.68 -5.92 -5.06
N ILE A 109 21.68 -6.80 -5.07
CA ILE A 109 22.72 -6.88 -4.04
C ILE A 109 23.52 -5.58 -3.96
N SER A 110 23.96 -5.03 -5.12
CA SER A 110 24.80 -3.84 -5.15
C SER A 110 24.09 -2.61 -4.59
N TRP A 111 22.86 -2.30 -5.09
CA TRP A 111 22.08 -1.17 -4.59
C TRP A 111 21.60 -1.37 -3.14
N THR A 112 21.25 -2.59 -2.72
CA THR A 112 20.94 -2.89 -1.32
C THR A 112 22.12 -2.56 -0.42
N ASN A 113 23.34 -2.99 -0.76
CA ASN A 113 24.53 -2.75 0.06
C ASN A 113 24.89 -1.25 0.17
N SER A 114 24.52 -0.43 -0.81
CA SER A 114 24.71 1.03 -0.75
C SER A 114 23.81 1.73 0.27
N LEU A 115 22.82 1.01 0.83
CA LEU A 115 21.95 1.50 1.91
C LEU A 115 22.42 1.08 3.31
N LEU A 116 23.59 0.45 3.43
CA LEU A 116 24.06 -0.18 4.69
C LEU A 116 24.06 0.80 5.87
N ASP A 117 24.50 2.04 5.66
CA ASP A 117 24.61 3.03 6.73
C ASP A 117 23.24 3.49 7.26
N GLN A 118 22.17 3.33 6.46
CA GLN A 118 20.82 3.68 6.88
C GLN A 118 20.29 2.83 8.03
N GLN A 119 20.87 1.66 8.31
CA GLN A 119 20.49 0.88 9.49
C GLN A 119 20.67 1.64 10.82
N LEU A 120 21.54 2.67 10.84
CA LEU A 120 21.84 3.51 12.01
C LEU A 120 21.05 4.82 12.03
N ASN A 121 20.21 5.08 11.03
CA ASN A 121 19.42 6.30 10.95
C ASN A 121 18.34 6.32 12.03
N THR A 122 18.39 7.30 12.92
CA THR A 122 17.42 7.52 14.00
C THR A 122 16.63 8.82 13.82
N SER A 123 16.74 9.50 12.67
CA SER A 123 16.08 10.79 12.42
C SER A 123 14.69 10.67 11.78
N SER A 124 14.37 9.50 11.21
CA SER A 124 13.11 9.22 10.51
C SER A 124 12.61 7.80 10.81
N HIS A 125 11.29 7.62 10.78
CA HIS A 125 10.65 6.30 10.79
C HIS A 125 10.83 5.55 9.46
N ASP A 126 11.14 6.26 8.37
CA ASP A 126 11.25 5.72 7.02
C ASP A 126 12.38 4.68 6.86
N ILE A 127 13.22 4.55 7.88
CA ILE A 127 14.19 3.45 7.97
C ILE A 127 13.51 2.09 7.75
N GLY A 128 12.23 1.94 8.14
CA GLY A 128 11.44 0.75 7.83
C GLY A 128 11.26 0.57 6.32
N PHE A 129 10.85 1.61 5.59
CA PHE A 129 10.75 1.58 4.13
C PHE A 129 12.10 1.28 3.46
N ILE A 130 13.16 2.00 3.87
CA ILE A 130 14.48 1.86 3.26
C ILE A 130 15.02 0.44 3.44
N ILE A 131 15.06 -0.05 4.66
CA ILE A 131 15.73 -1.32 5.00
C ILE A 131 14.86 -2.53 4.73
N ASN A 132 13.55 -2.46 5.00
CA ASN A 132 12.69 -3.63 4.78
C ASN A 132 12.46 -3.91 3.28
N SER A 133 12.32 -2.86 2.45
CA SER A 133 12.15 -3.03 1.01
C SER A 133 13.43 -3.50 0.30
N SER A 134 14.60 -3.28 0.88
CA SER A 134 15.90 -3.69 0.32
C SER A 134 16.46 -4.95 0.99
N PHE A 135 17.03 -4.81 2.18
CA PHE A 135 17.61 -5.91 2.95
C PHE A 135 16.58 -6.98 3.33
N GLY A 136 15.33 -6.58 3.57
CA GLY A 136 14.25 -7.51 3.88
C GLY A 136 13.97 -8.50 2.76
N HIS A 137 13.89 -8.04 1.52
CA HIS A 137 13.77 -8.94 0.36
C HIS A 137 15.05 -9.73 0.12
N GLY A 138 16.21 -9.09 0.26
CA GLY A 138 17.49 -9.76 0.14
C GLY A 138 17.59 -10.94 1.12
N TYR A 139 17.24 -10.76 2.40
CA TYR A 139 17.20 -11.84 3.38
C TYR A 139 16.19 -12.94 3.00
N ARG A 140 14.97 -12.53 2.64
CA ARG A 140 13.89 -13.47 2.28
C ARG A 140 14.29 -14.40 1.12
N LEU A 141 15.00 -13.89 0.12
CA LEU A 141 15.33 -14.62 -1.10
C LEU A 141 16.67 -15.36 -1.03
N THR A 142 17.60 -14.90 -0.18
CA THR A 142 18.98 -15.46 -0.14
C THR A 142 19.35 -16.12 1.18
N ASN A 143 18.56 -15.92 2.24
CA ASN A 143 18.88 -16.32 3.62
C ASN A 143 20.24 -15.77 4.11
N ASN A 144 20.67 -14.62 3.59
CA ASN A 144 21.92 -13.99 3.97
C ASN A 144 21.85 -13.42 5.40
N GLU A 145 22.52 -14.06 6.34
CA GLU A 145 22.51 -13.67 7.76
C GLU A 145 23.09 -12.26 8.01
N SER A 146 23.90 -11.71 7.10
CA SER A 146 24.35 -10.31 7.23
C SER A 146 23.18 -9.35 7.05
N TYR A 147 22.26 -9.62 6.15
CA TYR A 147 21.06 -8.80 5.93
C TYR A 147 20.11 -8.83 7.13
N LYS A 148 19.95 -10.00 7.75
CA LYS A 148 19.20 -10.12 9.01
C LYS A 148 19.81 -9.26 10.12
N ARG A 149 21.16 -9.22 10.24
CA ARG A 149 21.83 -8.34 11.22
C ARG A 149 21.54 -6.86 10.94
N VAL A 150 21.59 -6.42 9.67
CA VAL A 150 21.24 -5.05 9.28
C VAL A 150 19.80 -4.73 9.67
N MET A 151 18.86 -5.61 9.39
CA MET A 151 17.45 -5.42 9.77
C MET A 151 17.26 -5.33 11.29
N ASN A 152 17.98 -6.15 12.07
CA ASN A 152 17.93 -6.06 13.52
C ASN A 152 18.49 -4.74 14.06
N THR A 153 19.58 -4.23 13.46
CA THR A 153 20.12 -2.90 13.80
C THR A 153 19.11 -1.80 13.48
N ALA A 154 18.52 -1.83 12.30
CA ALA A 154 17.50 -0.88 11.89
C ALA A 154 16.23 -0.95 12.76
N ALA A 155 15.82 -2.13 13.20
CA ALA A 155 14.72 -2.28 14.16
C ALA A 155 15.04 -1.60 15.50
N ASN A 156 16.28 -1.68 15.99
CA ASN A 156 16.71 -0.94 17.18
C ASN A 156 16.69 0.57 16.94
N SER A 157 17.16 1.03 15.78
CA SER A 157 17.11 2.45 15.40
C SER A 157 15.68 2.98 15.34
N LEU A 158 14.74 2.24 14.73
CA LEU A 158 13.33 2.60 14.72
C LEU A 158 12.72 2.58 16.13
N ALA A 159 12.99 1.54 16.92
CA ALA A 159 12.48 1.41 18.29
C ALA A 159 12.99 2.53 19.23
N SER A 160 14.17 3.11 18.95
CA SER A 160 14.71 4.23 19.75
C SER A 160 13.87 5.52 19.64
N ARG A 161 13.00 5.61 18.62
CA ARG A 161 12.09 6.74 18.38
C ARG A 161 10.76 6.62 19.11
N TYR A 162 10.55 5.52 19.83
CA TYR A 162 9.32 5.26 20.56
C TYR A 162 9.29 6.00 21.90
N ASP A 163 8.20 6.70 22.17
CA ASP A 163 7.90 7.32 23.46
C ASP A 163 6.81 6.54 24.20
N THR A 164 7.11 6.06 25.39
CA THR A 164 6.21 5.21 26.19
C THR A 164 5.00 5.95 26.74
N ASN A 165 5.07 7.28 26.92
CA ASN A 165 3.96 8.08 27.45
C ASN A 165 2.95 8.41 26.32
N ILE A 166 3.44 8.63 25.12
CA ILE A 166 2.60 8.85 23.92
C ILE A 166 2.09 7.51 23.38
N GLY A 167 2.89 6.45 23.49
CA GLY A 167 2.60 5.13 22.93
C GLY A 167 2.84 5.06 21.42
N CYS A 168 3.72 5.91 20.88
CA CYS A 168 4.01 5.98 19.45
C CYS A 168 5.49 6.17 19.14
N ILE A 169 5.87 5.78 17.93
CA ILE A 169 7.14 6.09 17.29
C ILE A 169 7.03 7.47 16.64
N LYS A 170 7.91 8.40 16.99
CA LYS A 170 8.01 9.71 16.33
C LYS A 170 8.40 9.53 14.87
N SER A 171 7.66 10.13 13.95
CA SER A 171 7.92 9.93 12.52
C SER A 171 9.16 10.66 12.04
N LEU A 172 9.29 11.97 12.29
CA LEU A 172 10.36 12.81 11.78
C LEU A 172 10.88 13.73 12.90
N ASP A 173 12.17 14.06 12.89
CA ASP A 173 12.75 14.97 13.87
C ASP A 173 12.46 16.44 13.55
N SER A 174 12.49 16.77 12.26
CA SER A 174 12.19 18.10 11.74
C SER A 174 11.07 17.99 10.71
N PHE A 175 9.88 18.43 11.09
CA PHE A 175 8.73 18.39 10.19
C PHE A 175 7.80 19.56 10.52
N ASP A 176 7.92 20.64 9.76
CA ASP A 176 7.22 21.90 9.99
C ASP A 176 7.38 22.41 11.44
N SER A 177 6.31 22.85 12.07
CA SER A 177 6.26 23.29 13.47
C SER A 177 5.89 22.19 14.46
N TYR A 178 5.78 20.92 14.00
CA TYR A 178 5.36 19.80 14.83
C TYR A 178 6.41 19.39 15.86
N VAL A 179 5.95 19.02 17.05
CA VAL A 179 6.81 18.63 18.18
C VAL A 179 7.07 17.13 18.19
N PHE A 180 6.00 16.34 18.09
CA PHE A 180 6.06 14.88 18.02
C PHE A 180 5.06 14.37 16.98
N PRO A 181 5.40 14.54 15.68
CA PRO A 181 4.53 14.10 14.60
C PRO A 181 4.53 12.58 14.48
N VAL A 182 3.33 12.03 14.33
CA VAL A 182 3.08 10.64 13.99
C VAL A 182 2.30 10.62 12.68
N LEU A 183 2.88 10.00 11.64
CA LEU A 183 2.28 9.91 10.31
C LEU A 183 1.67 8.52 10.14
N ILE A 184 0.57 8.43 9.36
CA ILE A 184 -0.16 7.18 9.12
C ILE A 184 0.70 6.10 8.43
N ASP A 185 1.64 6.49 7.59
CA ASP A 185 2.57 5.61 6.87
C ASP A 185 3.59 4.92 7.79
N ASN A 186 3.77 5.40 9.03
CA ASN A 186 4.53 4.69 10.05
C ASN A 186 4.01 3.26 10.28
N MET A 187 2.72 3.02 10.06
CA MET A 187 2.13 1.68 10.15
C MET A 187 2.82 0.65 9.26
N VAL A 188 3.33 1.05 8.08
CA VAL A 188 4.06 0.16 7.17
C VAL A 188 5.48 -0.10 7.68
N ASN A 189 6.10 0.89 8.31
CA ASN A 189 7.44 0.78 8.87
C ASN A 189 7.52 -0.18 10.08
N LEU A 190 6.38 -0.51 10.72
CA LEU A 190 6.33 -1.47 11.82
C LEU A 190 6.74 -2.89 11.42
N GLU A 191 6.71 -3.23 10.13
CA GLU A 191 7.04 -4.58 9.65
C GLU A 191 8.44 -5.02 10.09
N ILE A 192 9.39 -4.10 10.12
CA ILE A 192 10.77 -4.42 10.53
C ILE A 192 10.83 -4.82 12.02
N LEU A 193 9.99 -4.22 12.88
CA LEU A 193 9.90 -4.57 14.30
C LEU A 193 9.29 -5.97 14.49
N TYR A 194 8.20 -6.28 13.79
CA TYR A 194 7.60 -7.61 13.83
C TYR A 194 8.57 -8.69 13.34
N LYS A 195 9.33 -8.43 12.28
CA LYS A 195 10.36 -9.34 11.76
C LYS A 195 11.50 -9.53 12.77
N ALA A 196 12.00 -8.46 13.37
CA ALA A 196 13.07 -8.51 14.37
C ALA A 196 12.67 -9.33 15.60
N ARG A 197 11.43 -9.19 16.08
CA ARG A 197 10.89 -10.00 17.18
C ARG A 197 10.99 -11.50 16.90
N ARG A 198 10.64 -11.93 15.69
CA ARG A 198 10.69 -13.36 15.31
C ARG A 198 12.09 -13.96 15.36
N TRP A 199 13.12 -13.12 15.20
CA TRP A 199 14.51 -13.61 15.17
C TRP A 199 15.23 -13.52 16.50
N ASN A 200 14.82 -12.61 17.38
CA ASN A 200 15.53 -12.31 18.62
C ASN A 200 14.79 -12.81 19.87
N ASP A 201 13.53 -13.27 19.73
CA ASP A 201 12.63 -13.59 20.84
C ASP A 201 12.50 -12.43 21.85
N GLU A 202 12.53 -11.18 21.33
CA GLU A 202 12.41 -9.97 22.11
C GLU A 202 11.00 -9.36 21.99
N ASP A 203 10.18 -9.55 23.01
CA ASP A 203 8.83 -8.99 23.06
C ASP A 203 8.80 -7.47 22.97
N ARG A 204 9.90 -6.77 23.27
CA ARG A 204 10.01 -5.32 23.16
C ARG A 204 9.59 -4.80 21.79
N PHE A 205 10.08 -5.37 20.70
CA PHE A 205 9.74 -4.93 19.35
C PHE A 205 8.26 -5.15 19.02
N TYR A 206 7.73 -6.28 19.46
CA TYR A 206 6.31 -6.60 19.30
C TYR A 206 5.43 -5.62 20.08
N ASN A 207 5.78 -5.31 21.34
CA ASN A 207 5.03 -4.40 22.18
C ASN A 207 5.02 -2.99 21.59
N ILE A 208 6.19 -2.46 21.19
CA ILE A 208 6.30 -1.14 20.54
C ILE A 208 5.43 -1.08 19.27
N ALA A 209 5.50 -2.09 18.40
CA ALA A 209 4.71 -2.13 17.17
C ALA A 209 3.20 -2.17 17.46
N ASN A 210 2.77 -2.99 18.42
CA ASN A 210 1.36 -3.10 18.80
C ASN A 210 0.83 -1.83 19.47
N GLU A 211 1.56 -1.26 20.43
CA GLU A 211 1.15 -0.03 21.09
C GLU A 211 1.01 1.12 20.08
N HIS A 212 1.98 1.24 19.16
CA HIS A 212 1.89 2.20 18.07
C HIS A 212 0.68 1.96 17.17
N ALA A 213 0.43 0.72 16.75
CA ALA A 213 -0.70 0.37 15.89
C ALA A 213 -2.06 0.64 16.56
N LEU A 214 -2.21 0.29 17.85
CA LEU A 214 -3.42 0.56 18.62
C LEU A 214 -3.64 2.07 18.79
N LYS A 215 -2.58 2.83 19.09
CA LYS A 215 -2.67 4.28 19.22
C LYS A 215 -2.98 4.94 17.87
N THR A 216 -2.43 4.46 16.76
CA THR A 216 -2.77 4.92 15.42
C THR A 216 -4.24 4.64 15.09
N MET A 217 -4.75 3.46 15.43
CA MET A 217 -6.16 3.11 15.24
C MET A 217 -7.08 4.07 16.01
N GLU A 218 -6.72 4.45 17.24
CA GLU A 218 -7.49 5.37 18.07
C GLU A 218 -7.44 6.82 17.56
N MET A 219 -6.28 7.27 17.09
CA MET A 219 -6.02 8.69 16.88
C MET A 219 -6.08 9.15 15.42
N HIS A 220 -5.74 8.29 14.45
CA HIS A 220 -5.65 8.67 13.04
C HIS A 220 -6.95 8.49 12.25
N PHE A 221 -7.98 7.89 12.82
CA PHE A 221 -9.22 7.64 12.08
C PHE A 221 -10.38 8.47 12.63
N LYS A 222 -11.17 9.01 11.70
CA LYS A 222 -12.43 9.70 11.95
C LYS A 222 -13.54 8.66 12.14
N SER A 223 -14.73 9.11 12.53
CA SER A 223 -15.90 8.23 12.75
C SER A 223 -16.35 7.46 11.50
N ASP A 224 -16.03 7.97 10.31
CA ASP A 224 -16.27 7.33 9.01
C ASP A 224 -15.11 6.46 8.52
N PHE A 225 -14.06 6.30 9.33
CA PHE A 225 -12.82 5.59 9.02
C PHE A 225 -11.96 6.21 7.91
N SER A 226 -12.20 7.48 7.55
CA SER A 226 -11.22 8.26 6.83
C SER A 226 -10.06 8.63 7.75
N SER A 227 -8.82 8.62 7.21
CA SER A 227 -7.62 8.85 8.01
C SER A 227 -7.22 10.33 8.04
N PHE A 228 -6.66 10.75 9.17
CA PHE A 228 -5.71 11.86 9.23
C PHE A 228 -4.33 11.36 8.79
N GLN A 229 -3.59 12.17 8.05
CA GLN A 229 -2.20 11.84 7.74
C GLN A 229 -1.30 12.02 8.94
N VAL A 230 -1.48 13.13 9.67
CA VAL A 230 -0.61 13.55 10.78
C VAL A 230 -1.42 13.70 12.07
N VAL A 231 -0.88 13.16 13.16
CA VAL A 231 -1.26 13.51 14.52
C VAL A 231 -0.02 14.00 15.23
N ASP A 232 -0.03 15.27 15.69
CA ASP A 232 1.08 15.81 16.48
C ASP A 232 0.75 15.78 17.97
N TYR A 233 1.72 15.47 18.80
CA TYR A 233 1.57 15.36 20.24
C TYR A 233 2.43 16.38 20.97
N ASN A 234 1.92 16.90 22.08
CA ASN A 234 2.68 17.71 23.02
C ASN A 234 3.60 16.83 23.85
N ALA A 235 4.89 17.18 23.93
CA ALA A 235 5.90 16.37 24.62
C ALA A 235 5.76 16.37 26.16
N ASP A 236 5.09 17.36 26.76
CA ASP A 236 4.92 17.46 28.22
C ASP A 236 3.61 16.83 28.69
N THR A 237 2.53 17.02 27.92
CA THR A 237 1.18 16.55 28.29
C THR A 237 0.82 15.22 27.63
N TYR A 238 1.60 14.78 26.62
CA TYR A 238 1.41 13.56 25.84
C TYR A 238 0.05 13.50 25.10
N LYS A 239 -0.62 14.65 24.95
CA LYS A 239 -1.93 14.75 24.30
C LYS A 239 -1.78 15.24 22.86
N PRO A 240 -2.68 14.83 21.95
CA PRO A 240 -2.68 15.37 20.60
C PRO A 240 -2.98 16.86 20.60
N THR A 241 -2.17 17.63 19.88
CA THR A 241 -2.30 19.08 19.66
C THR A 241 -2.84 19.41 18.28
N PHE A 242 -2.62 18.51 17.32
CA PHE A 242 -3.07 18.68 15.95
C PHE A 242 -3.45 17.32 15.34
N LYS A 243 -4.45 17.33 14.47
CA LYS A 243 -4.83 16.22 13.59
C LYS A 243 -5.20 16.77 12.22
N GLY A 244 -4.51 16.32 11.20
CA GLY A 244 -4.74 16.86 9.86
C GLY A 244 -3.92 16.18 8.78
N THR A 245 -3.56 16.97 7.76
CA THR A 245 -2.82 16.47 6.61
C THR A 245 -1.75 17.47 6.18
N PHE A 246 -0.70 16.95 5.59
CA PHE A 246 0.37 17.71 4.95
C PHE A 246 0.35 17.55 3.42
N GLN A 247 -0.08 16.37 2.93
CA GLN A 247 -0.11 16.06 1.49
C GLN A 247 -1.54 15.97 0.95
N GLY A 248 -2.56 15.95 1.81
CA GLY A 248 -3.97 15.96 1.42
C GLY A 248 -4.51 17.37 1.16
N TYR A 249 -5.76 17.44 0.70
CA TYR A 249 -6.42 18.68 0.34
C TYR A 249 -6.69 19.61 1.52
N ALA A 250 -7.16 19.06 2.63
CA ALA A 250 -7.48 19.79 3.85
C ALA A 250 -7.44 18.84 5.06
N ASP A 251 -7.29 19.37 6.28
CA ASP A 251 -7.24 18.56 7.52
C ASP A 251 -8.50 17.70 7.72
N SER A 252 -9.63 18.15 7.21
CA SER A 252 -10.88 17.38 7.23
C SER A 252 -11.03 16.39 6.07
N SER A 253 -10.15 16.42 5.06
CA SER A 253 -10.22 15.54 3.89
C SER A 253 -9.62 14.16 4.16
N SER A 254 -9.47 13.35 3.14
CA SER A 254 -8.84 12.03 3.21
C SER A 254 -7.86 11.87 2.06
N TRP A 255 -6.60 12.10 2.34
CA TRP A 255 -5.49 11.87 1.43
C TRP A 255 -5.43 10.40 1.00
N SER A 256 -5.50 10.14 -0.30
CA SER A 256 -5.74 8.79 -0.82
C SER A 256 -4.59 7.83 -0.51
N ARG A 257 -3.34 8.28 -0.62
CA ARG A 257 -2.19 7.45 -0.27
C ARG A 257 -2.10 7.23 1.25
N GLY A 258 -2.52 8.20 2.08
CA GLY A 258 -2.64 7.99 3.52
C GLY A 258 -3.67 6.93 3.87
N GLN A 259 -4.81 6.92 3.16
CA GLN A 259 -5.82 5.88 3.32
C GLN A 259 -5.29 4.51 2.86
N ALA A 260 -4.50 4.48 1.77
CA ALA A 260 -3.84 3.27 1.29
C ALA A 260 -2.81 2.73 2.29
N TRP A 261 -2.00 3.61 2.90
CA TRP A 261 -1.06 3.24 3.96
C TRP A 261 -1.76 2.67 5.19
N GLY A 262 -2.89 3.28 5.60
CA GLY A 262 -3.71 2.77 6.69
C GLY A 262 -4.23 1.36 6.41
N LEU A 263 -4.80 1.13 5.21
CA LEU A 263 -5.26 -0.19 4.79
C LEU A 263 -4.11 -1.21 4.82
N TYR A 264 -3.01 -0.92 4.12
CA TYR A 264 -1.85 -1.81 4.02
C TYR A 264 -1.25 -2.10 5.40
N GLY A 265 -1.07 -1.07 6.23
CA GLY A 265 -0.45 -1.20 7.54
C GLY A 265 -1.28 -2.04 8.53
N PHE A 266 -2.61 -1.94 8.53
CA PHE A 266 -3.44 -2.79 9.38
C PHE A 266 -3.58 -4.23 8.85
N VAL A 267 -3.57 -4.44 7.54
CA VAL A 267 -3.46 -5.80 6.95
C VAL A 267 -2.14 -6.44 7.36
N LEU A 268 -1.04 -5.68 7.28
CA LEU A 268 0.29 -6.10 7.74
C LEU A 268 0.29 -6.43 9.24
N ALA A 269 -0.27 -5.57 10.09
CA ALA A 269 -0.34 -5.83 11.52
C ALA A 269 -1.12 -7.12 11.84
N TYR A 270 -2.23 -7.37 11.13
CA TYR A 270 -2.94 -8.64 11.26
C TYR A 270 -2.11 -9.83 10.77
N ARG A 271 -1.40 -9.72 9.65
CA ARG A 271 -0.48 -10.77 9.16
C ARG A 271 0.49 -11.20 10.24
N GLU A 272 1.07 -10.23 10.96
CA GLU A 272 2.14 -10.44 11.92
C GLU A 272 1.66 -10.91 13.30
N THR A 273 0.48 -10.47 13.72
CA THR A 273 -0.03 -10.70 15.09
C THR A 273 -1.14 -11.74 15.18
N LYS A 274 -1.92 -11.88 14.11
CA LYS A 274 -3.21 -12.60 14.09
C LYS A 274 -4.24 -12.04 15.07
N ASP A 275 -4.04 -10.81 15.57
CA ASP A 275 -5.03 -10.14 16.41
C ASP A 275 -6.17 -9.58 15.56
N ARG A 276 -7.38 -10.07 15.82
CA ARG A 276 -8.60 -9.73 15.11
C ARG A 276 -8.88 -8.23 15.05
N VAL A 277 -8.42 -7.46 16.04
CA VAL A 277 -8.63 -6.01 16.09
C VAL A 277 -8.04 -5.29 14.86
N TYR A 278 -6.91 -5.76 14.36
CA TYR A 278 -6.28 -5.18 13.17
C TYR A 278 -6.98 -5.59 11.87
N LEU A 279 -7.48 -6.83 11.80
CA LEU A 279 -8.31 -7.26 10.67
C LEU A 279 -9.60 -6.46 10.59
N ASP A 280 -10.30 -6.29 11.71
CA ASP A 280 -11.52 -5.50 11.77
C ASP A 280 -11.27 -4.03 11.38
N GLN A 281 -10.14 -3.45 11.78
CA GLN A 281 -9.74 -2.11 11.37
C GLN A 281 -9.45 -2.05 9.87
N SER A 282 -8.72 -3.01 9.31
CA SER A 282 -8.45 -3.04 7.87
C SER A 282 -9.74 -3.15 7.04
N VAL A 283 -10.71 -3.94 7.49
CA VAL A 283 -12.05 -4.04 6.87
C VAL A 283 -12.79 -2.71 6.92
N ARG A 284 -12.72 -1.97 8.02
CA ARG A 284 -13.36 -0.64 8.14
C ARG A 284 -12.73 0.38 7.19
N VAL A 285 -11.40 0.40 7.10
CA VAL A 285 -10.67 1.26 6.15
C VAL A 285 -11.00 0.87 4.70
N ALA A 286 -11.03 -0.43 4.40
CA ALA A 286 -11.44 -0.96 3.10
C ALA A 286 -12.87 -0.51 2.74
N ASN A 287 -13.81 -0.60 3.67
CA ASN A 287 -15.20 -0.18 3.46
C ASN A 287 -15.33 1.33 3.21
N TYR A 288 -14.49 2.17 3.82
CA TYR A 288 -14.43 3.59 3.49
C TYR A 288 -14.04 3.80 2.02
N ILE A 289 -12.96 3.14 1.57
CA ILE A 289 -12.48 3.23 0.17
C ILE A 289 -13.57 2.75 -0.79
N LEU A 290 -14.19 1.60 -0.51
CA LEU A 290 -15.25 1.01 -1.33
C LEU A 290 -16.58 1.76 -1.24
N GLY A 291 -16.75 2.66 -0.29
CA GLY A 291 -17.90 3.56 -0.17
C GLY A 291 -17.80 4.78 -1.11
N ASP A 292 -16.63 5.07 -1.65
CA ASP A 292 -16.44 6.19 -2.57
C ASP A 292 -16.86 5.83 -4.00
N LYS A 293 -17.84 6.57 -4.53
CA LYS A 293 -18.42 6.30 -5.86
C LYS A 293 -17.43 6.58 -7.01
N ASN A 294 -16.57 7.58 -6.83
CA ASN A 294 -15.60 7.94 -7.86
C ASN A 294 -14.53 6.84 -7.96
N PHE A 295 -14.05 6.34 -6.83
CA PHE A 295 -13.14 5.21 -6.79
C PHE A 295 -13.73 3.96 -7.48
N LEU A 296 -15.00 3.61 -7.19
CA LEU A 296 -15.64 2.44 -7.80
C LEU A 296 -15.82 2.56 -9.32
N THR A 297 -15.82 3.76 -9.87
CA THR A 297 -15.98 3.98 -11.33
C THR A 297 -14.70 3.65 -12.08
N GLU A 298 -13.53 4.05 -11.56
CA GLU A 298 -12.26 3.95 -12.25
C GLU A 298 -11.26 3.02 -11.57
N CYS A 299 -11.52 2.63 -10.31
CA CYS A 299 -10.66 1.84 -9.45
C CYS A 299 -9.25 2.44 -9.23
N ILE A 300 -9.08 3.72 -9.52
CA ILE A 300 -7.91 4.53 -9.22
C ILE A 300 -8.38 5.76 -8.46
N PRO A 301 -7.94 5.97 -7.21
CA PRO A 301 -8.42 7.12 -6.43
C PRO A 301 -7.87 8.42 -6.98
N TYR A 302 -8.63 9.50 -6.84
CA TYR A 302 -8.05 10.83 -6.92
C TYR A 302 -7.01 11.02 -5.82
N TRP A 303 -6.08 11.97 -5.95
CA TRP A 303 -5.02 12.23 -4.98
C TRP A 303 -5.53 12.50 -3.55
N ASP A 304 -6.78 12.95 -3.44
CA ASP A 304 -7.54 13.05 -2.19
C ASP A 304 -9.01 12.73 -2.50
N PHE A 305 -9.66 11.91 -1.68
CA PHE A 305 -11.06 11.49 -1.86
C PHE A 305 -12.06 12.65 -1.81
N LYS A 306 -11.65 13.81 -1.28
CA LYS A 306 -12.46 15.03 -1.17
C LYS A 306 -11.83 16.20 -1.91
N ALA A 307 -10.99 15.94 -2.92
CA ALA A 307 -10.42 16.99 -3.76
C ALA A 307 -11.54 17.84 -4.39
N PRO A 308 -11.42 19.18 -4.38
CA PRO A 308 -12.54 20.06 -4.74
C PRO A 308 -12.90 20.00 -6.23
N ASP A 309 -11.92 19.64 -7.07
CA ASP A 309 -12.05 19.70 -8.53
C ASP A 309 -12.41 18.35 -9.16
N ILE A 310 -12.85 17.36 -8.38
CA ILE A 310 -13.34 16.09 -8.91
C ILE A 310 -14.56 16.36 -9.83
N PRO A 311 -14.59 15.79 -11.06
CA PRO A 311 -13.66 14.82 -11.65
C PRO A 311 -12.45 15.42 -12.39
N ASN A 312 -12.25 16.72 -12.39
CA ASN A 312 -11.24 17.42 -13.19
C ASN A 312 -9.92 17.62 -12.40
N THR A 313 -9.44 16.59 -11.71
CA THR A 313 -8.21 16.64 -10.94
C THR A 313 -7.41 15.34 -11.12
N TYR A 314 -6.25 15.23 -10.48
CA TYR A 314 -5.30 14.14 -10.67
C TYR A 314 -5.72 12.87 -9.92
N HIS A 315 -5.58 11.74 -10.57
CA HIS A 315 -5.57 10.43 -9.91
C HIS A 315 -4.19 10.13 -9.31
N ASP A 316 -4.14 9.22 -8.34
CA ASP A 316 -2.89 8.75 -7.76
C ASP A 316 -2.71 7.24 -8.00
N ALA A 317 -1.99 6.89 -9.07
CA ALA A 317 -1.68 5.50 -9.41
C ALA A 317 -0.88 4.80 -8.30
N SER A 318 -0.04 5.54 -7.55
CA SER A 318 0.71 4.96 -6.44
C SER A 318 -0.20 4.51 -5.28
N ALA A 319 -1.21 5.30 -4.95
CA ALA A 319 -2.22 4.91 -3.95
C ALA A 319 -3.01 3.68 -4.41
N ALA A 320 -3.39 3.62 -5.70
CA ALA A 320 -4.05 2.46 -6.27
C ALA A 320 -3.20 1.19 -6.18
N ALA A 321 -1.91 1.26 -6.49
CA ALA A 321 -0.98 0.13 -6.41
C ALA A 321 -0.85 -0.42 -4.98
N ILE A 322 -0.73 0.48 -3.98
CA ILE A 322 -0.70 0.10 -2.56
C ILE A 322 -2.02 -0.57 -2.15
N MET A 323 -3.16 0.01 -2.55
CA MET A 323 -4.49 -0.56 -2.28
C MET A 323 -4.64 -1.95 -2.90
N ALA A 324 -4.21 -2.14 -4.16
CA ALA A 324 -4.29 -3.44 -4.84
C ALA A 324 -3.53 -4.52 -4.05
N SER A 325 -2.29 -4.23 -3.64
CA SER A 325 -1.49 -5.17 -2.84
C SER A 325 -2.16 -5.50 -1.51
N ALA A 326 -2.71 -4.51 -0.81
CA ALA A 326 -3.41 -4.70 0.45
C ALA A 326 -4.73 -5.49 0.30
N PHE A 327 -5.51 -5.21 -0.74
CA PHE A 327 -6.77 -5.92 -1.01
C PHE A 327 -6.55 -7.39 -1.37
N ILE A 328 -5.50 -7.71 -2.15
CA ILE A 328 -5.14 -9.12 -2.44
C ILE A 328 -4.82 -9.86 -1.14
N GLU A 329 -4.03 -9.26 -0.28
CA GLU A 329 -3.68 -9.89 1.00
C GLU A 329 -4.91 -10.01 1.91
N LEU A 330 -5.75 -8.97 2.01
CA LEU A 330 -6.99 -9.00 2.78
C LEU A 330 -7.94 -10.11 2.30
N SER A 331 -7.99 -10.36 0.99
CA SER A 331 -8.80 -11.43 0.39
C SER A 331 -8.32 -12.84 0.74
N SER A 332 -7.09 -13.00 1.22
CA SER A 332 -6.55 -14.31 1.61
C SER A 332 -6.96 -14.77 3.01
N TYR A 333 -7.64 -13.92 3.78
CA TYR A 333 -8.03 -14.23 5.15
C TYR A 333 -9.47 -14.76 5.22
N PRO A 334 -9.66 -16.05 5.60
CA PRO A 334 -10.99 -16.67 5.64
C PRO A 334 -11.90 -16.07 6.71
N GLU A 335 -11.35 -15.32 7.66
CA GLU A 335 -12.09 -14.63 8.70
C GLU A 335 -12.78 -13.35 8.20
N VAL A 336 -12.47 -12.92 6.99
CA VAL A 336 -13.10 -11.74 6.37
C VAL A 336 -14.42 -12.14 5.71
N ASP A 337 -15.46 -11.34 5.91
CA ASP A 337 -16.73 -11.55 5.19
C ASP A 337 -16.55 -11.24 3.70
N ARG A 338 -16.90 -12.20 2.83
CA ARG A 338 -16.80 -12.10 1.37
C ARG A 338 -15.37 -11.71 0.88
N PRO A 339 -14.36 -12.53 1.16
CA PRO A 339 -12.99 -12.24 0.76
C PRO A 339 -12.83 -12.09 -0.76
N GLU A 340 -13.65 -12.77 -1.57
CA GLU A 340 -13.68 -12.67 -3.04
C GLU A 340 -14.00 -11.25 -3.54
N GLN A 341 -14.73 -10.45 -2.78
CA GLN A 341 -15.00 -9.05 -3.12
C GLN A 341 -13.71 -8.23 -3.15
N TYR A 342 -12.81 -8.42 -2.18
CA TYR A 342 -11.54 -7.70 -2.13
C TYR A 342 -10.59 -8.13 -3.25
N LEU A 343 -10.58 -9.43 -3.59
CA LEU A 343 -9.81 -9.92 -4.74
C LEU A 343 -10.32 -9.31 -6.06
N SER A 344 -11.64 -9.24 -6.24
CA SER A 344 -12.25 -8.61 -7.41
C SER A 344 -11.91 -7.13 -7.52
N VAL A 345 -11.94 -6.40 -6.40
CA VAL A 345 -11.53 -4.98 -6.36
C VAL A 345 -10.06 -4.83 -6.75
N ALA A 346 -9.18 -5.64 -6.17
CA ALA A 346 -7.75 -5.62 -6.51
C ALA A 346 -7.51 -5.92 -7.99
N GLU A 347 -8.23 -6.89 -8.56
CA GLU A 347 -8.16 -7.20 -9.99
C GLU A 347 -8.60 -6.00 -10.83
N ASN A 348 -9.70 -5.33 -10.46
CA ASN A 348 -10.16 -4.15 -11.17
C ASN A 348 -9.16 -2.99 -11.09
N ILE A 349 -8.52 -2.76 -9.93
CA ILE A 349 -7.43 -1.79 -9.79
C ILE A 349 -6.29 -2.13 -10.75
N ILE A 350 -5.83 -3.40 -10.76
CA ILE A 350 -4.75 -3.83 -11.66
C ILE A 350 -5.16 -3.60 -13.12
N ARG A 351 -6.40 -3.91 -13.51
CA ARG A 351 -6.91 -3.69 -14.87
C ARG A 351 -6.92 -2.23 -15.25
N SER A 352 -7.30 -1.34 -14.34
CA SER A 352 -7.25 0.11 -14.57
C SER A 352 -5.81 0.61 -14.69
N LEU A 353 -4.90 0.12 -13.83
CA LEU A 353 -3.47 0.50 -13.89
C LEU A 353 -2.75 -0.02 -15.14
N VAL A 354 -3.20 -1.12 -15.76
CA VAL A 354 -2.61 -1.61 -17.02
C VAL A 354 -3.23 -0.98 -18.26
N ALA A 355 -4.21 -0.10 -18.12
CA ALA A 355 -4.72 0.66 -19.24
C ALA A 355 -3.62 1.54 -19.86
N LYS A 356 -3.72 1.80 -21.16
CA LYS A 356 -2.68 2.50 -21.94
C LYS A 356 -2.25 3.83 -21.33
N ASP A 357 -3.16 4.53 -20.69
CA ASP A 357 -2.87 5.86 -20.13
C ASP A 357 -1.96 5.76 -18.88
N TYR A 358 -2.03 4.67 -18.12
CA TYR A 358 -1.27 4.49 -16.87
C TYR A 358 0.03 3.70 -17.04
N ILE A 359 0.16 2.89 -18.08
CA ILE A 359 1.39 2.14 -18.37
C ILE A 359 2.25 2.92 -19.34
N ALA A 360 3.51 3.15 -18.96
CA ALA A 360 4.53 3.70 -19.84
C ALA A 360 4.90 2.68 -20.93
N GLU A 361 5.01 3.14 -22.18
CA GLU A 361 5.57 2.32 -23.26
C GLU A 361 7.06 2.03 -23.00
N GLU A 362 7.62 1.09 -23.75
CA GLU A 362 9.00 0.63 -23.54
C GLU A 362 10.04 1.77 -23.52
N ASN A 363 9.87 2.75 -24.40
CA ASN A 363 10.79 3.88 -24.55
C ASN A 363 10.33 5.15 -23.79
N GLU A 364 9.27 5.06 -22.99
CA GLU A 364 8.78 6.15 -22.17
C GLU A 364 9.29 6.03 -20.73
N CYS A 365 9.41 7.14 -20.01
CA CYS A 365 9.65 7.21 -18.57
C CYS A 365 10.87 6.42 -18.07
N GLU A 366 11.90 6.19 -18.89
CA GLU A 366 13.13 5.44 -18.53
C GLU A 366 12.82 4.08 -17.86
N ASN A 367 13.19 3.88 -16.59
CA ASN A 367 12.90 2.65 -15.85
C ASN A 367 11.47 2.56 -15.31
N PHE A 368 10.77 3.68 -15.17
CA PHE A 368 9.42 3.68 -14.57
C PHE A 368 8.38 3.07 -15.51
N VAL A 369 7.41 2.40 -14.92
CA VAL A 369 6.33 1.70 -15.62
C VAL A 369 4.96 2.36 -15.36
N LEU A 370 4.64 2.71 -14.11
CA LEU A 370 3.41 3.44 -13.80
C LEU A 370 3.58 4.95 -13.99
N LYS A 371 2.59 5.57 -14.65
CA LYS A 371 2.42 7.03 -14.81
C LYS A 371 1.32 7.53 -13.86
N HIS A 372 1.15 8.86 -13.82
CA HIS A 372 0.01 9.53 -13.19
C HIS A 372 -0.14 9.27 -11.68
N SER A 373 0.98 9.40 -10.96
CA SER A 373 1.00 9.41 -9.50
C SER A 373 1.14 10.82 -8.93
N VAL A 374 0.76 11.01 -7.67
CA VAL A 374 0.85 12.31 -7.00
C VAL A 374 1.63 12.20 -5.69
N GLY A 375 2.83 12.79 -5.64
CA GLY A 375 3.64 12.86 -4.43
C GLY A 375 3.08 13.84 -3.40
N ASN A 376 3.12 15.14 -3.70
CA ASN A 376 2.62 16.17 -2.79
C ASN A 376 1.96 17.33 -3.58
N LYS A 377 0.64 17.24 -3.76
CA LYS A 377 -0.15 18.23 -4.51
C LYS A 377 -0.15 19.61 -3.84
N PRO A 378 -0.36 19.74 -2.51
CA PRO A 378 -0.32 21.06 -1.86
C PRO A 378 1.03 21.78 -2.00
N ALA A 379 2.14 21.06 -1.96
CA ALA A 379 3.46 21.64 -2.19
C ALA A 379 3.80 21.86 -3.67
N GLY A 380 2.97 21.37 -4.60
CA GLY A 380 3.24 21.44 -6.03
C GLY A 380 4.42 20.58 -6.49
N THR A 381 4.78 19.55 -5.71
CA THR A 381 5.91 18.68 -6.03
C THR A 381 5.42 17.27 -6.39
N GLU A 382 6.06 16.67 -7.39
CA GLU A 382 5.73 15.31 -7.84
C GLU A 382 4.24 15.13 -8.17
N VAL A 383 3.68 16.06 -8.96
CA VAL A 383 2.27 16.06 -9.37
C VAL A 383 2.16 15.50 -10.77
N ASP A 384 1.39 14.44 -10.94
CA ASP A 384 1.17 13.77 -12.23
C ASP A 384 2.47 13.21 -12.85
N VAL A 385 3.20 12.45 -12.05
CA VAL A 385 4.51 11.89 -12.39
C VAL A 385 4.55 10.38 -12.16
N SER A 386 5.60 9.72 -12.65
CA SER A 386 5.91 8.35 -12.24
C SER A 386 6.66 8.36 -10.90
N LEU A 387 6.30 7.47 -9.97
CA LEU A 387 6.90 7.39 -8.63
C LEU A 387 7.44 5.98 -8.37
N ILE A 388 8.66 5.87 -7.84
CA ILE A 388 9.32 4.57 -7.63
C ILE A 388 8.53 3.63 -6.70
N TYR A 389 7.88 4.17 -5.67
CA TYR A 389 7.04 3.36 -4.78
C TYR A 389 5.72 2.94 -5.42
N GLY A 390 5.22 3.68 -6.43
CA GLY A 390 4.12 3.23 -7.28
C GLY A 390 4.48 1.93 -8.00
N ASP A 391 5.62 1.91 -8.66
CA ASP A 391 6.14 0.73 -9.35
C ASP A 391 6.41 -0.44 -8.39
N TYR A 392 7.00 -0.16 -7.21
CA TYR A 392 7.30 -1.17 -6.21
C TYR A 392 6.03 -1.90 -5.74
N TYR A 393 5.01 -1.15 -5.30
CA TYR A 393 3.77 -1.75 -4.81
C TYR A 393 2.94 -2.37 -5.94
N PHE A 394 3.07 -1.87 -7.17
CA PHE A 394 2.42 -2.50 -8.31
C PHE A 394 3.04 -3.87 -8.62
N LEU A 395 4.37 -4.01 -8.64
CA LEU A 395 5.03 -5.30 -8.78
C LEU A 395 4.69 -6.27 -7.64
N GLU A 396 4.63 -5.78 -6.41
CA GLU A 396 4.17 -6.57 -5.27
C GLU A 396 2.75 -7.10 -5.48
N ALA A 397 1.83 -6.22 -5.92
CA ALA A 397 0.45 -6.61 -6.22
C ALA A 397 0.38 -7.66 -7.33
N LEU A 398 1.15 -7.51 -8.40
CA LEU A 398 1.21 -8.47 -9.50
C LEU A 398 1.73 -9.84 -9.06
N LEU A 399 2.77 -9.89 -8.21
CA LEU A 399 3.30 -11.14 -7.65
C LEU A 399 2.28 -11.82 -6.73
N LYS A 400 1.67 -11.05 -5.82
CA LYS A 400 0.62 -11.55 -4.93
C LYS A 400 -0.56 -12.11 -5.73
N TYR A 401 -1.05 -11.37 -6.71
CA TYR A 401 -2.18 -11.77 -7.55
C TYR A 401 -1.86 -13.05 -8.34
N LYS A 402 -0.68 -13.11 -8.98
CA LYS A 402 -0.23 -14.32 -9.70
C LYS A 402 -0.19 -15.55 -8.81
N ASN A 403 0.30 -15.42 -7.58
CA ASN A 403 0.37 -16.51 -6.64
C ASN A 403 -1.03 -16.94 -6.18
N THR A 404 -1.93 -16.00 -5.88
CA THR A 404 -3.31 -16.31 -5.48
C THR A 404 -4.05 -17.10 -6.55
N ILE A 405 -3.93 -16.72 -7.83
CA ILE A 405 -4.57 -17.47 -8.94
C ILE A 405 -3.98 -18.86 -9.09
N LYS A 406 -2.66 -19.02 -8.96
CA LYS A 406 -2.05 -20.36 -9.04
C LYS A 406 -2.62 -21.30 -7.97
N TYR A 407 -2.71 -20.86 -6.73
CA TYR A 407 -3.28 -21.67 -5.65
C TYR A 407 -4.73 -22.07 -5.92
N SER A 408 -5.56 -21.15 -6.40
CA SER A 408 -6.97 -21.44 -6.71
C SER A 408 -7.16 -22.43 -7.87
N MET A 409 -6.21 -22.54 -8.79
CA MET A 409 -6.23 -23.53 -9.87
C MET A 409 -5.92 -24.94 -9.36
N TYR A 410 -5.00 -25.08 -8.40
CA TYR A 410 -4.63 -26.40 -7.83
C TYR A 410 -5.67 -26.94 -6.83
N GLU A 411 -6.48 -26.08 -6.19
CA GLU A 411 -7.58 -26.53 -5.31
C GLU A 411 -8.80 -27.05 -6.07
N ASN A 412 -8.89 -26.77 -7.37
CA ASN A 412 -9.99 -27.21 -8.25
C ASN A 412 -9.64 -28.42 -9.14
N GLU A 413 -8.42 -28.97 -9.04
CA GLU A 413 -8.00 -30.24 -9.63
C GLU A 413 -8.03 -31.38 -8.59
#